data_a0f6787e46e2f59436ac6a3f7c219363
#
_entry.id   a0f6787e46e2f59436ac6a3f7c219363
#
_cell.length_a   1.000
_cell.length_b   1.000
_cell.length_c   1.000
_cell.angle_alpha   90.00
_cell.angle_beta   90.00
_cell.angle_gamma   90.00
#
_symmetry.space_group_name_H-M   'P 1'
#
loop_
_entity.id
_entity.type
_entity.pdbx_description
1 polymer ?
#
loop_
_entity_poly.entity_id
_entity_poly.type
_entity_poly.pdbx_seq_one_letter_code
_entity_poly.pdbx_strand_id
1 'polypeptide(L)'
;MADLRQRTCCFTGHRAIPEKDLPGILERTERAVRRLIEHGIVFFGVGGAIGYDTEVAKLLFRFRVTDYPQIKVILVYPFEGFTSRWSGEQRAEYARLLPQYDKAVCVAQSASRESYLKRDRHLVDGSAYCIAYCTRDSGGTA
;
A
#
# COMPACT_ATOMS: atom_id res chain seq x y z
N MET A 1 10.77 -23.91 7.37
CA MET A 1 9.72 -23.14 6.70
C MET A 1 10.20 -21.73 6.40
N ALA A 2 9.94 -21.22 5.23
CA ALA A 2 10.38 -19.87 4.90
C ALA A 2 9.62 -18.84 5.71
N ASP A 3 10.33 -17.85 6.21
CA ASP A 3 9.73 -16.72 6.90
C ASP A 3 9.14 -15.78 5.84
N LEU A 4 7.82 -15.69 5.79
CA LEU A 4 7.12 -14.86 4.81
C LEU A 4 7.47 -13.38 4.97
N ARG A 5 7.81 -12.97 6.19
CA ARG A 5 8.24 -11.60 6.45
C ARG A 5 9.43 -11.21 5.58
N GLN A 6 10.39 -12.12 5.39
CA GLN A 6 11.59 -11.88 4.58
C GLN A 6 11.26 -11.71 3.10
N ARG A 7 10.07 -12.10 2.67
CA ARG A 7 9.62 -11.99 1.28
C ARG A 7 8.54 -10.93 1.11
N THR A 8 8.37 -10.05 2.09
CA THR A 8 7.30 -9.07 2.12
C THR A 8 7.83 -7.64 2.19
N CYS A 9 7.25 -6.77 1.40
CA CYS A 9 7.48 -5.33 1.41
C CYS A 9 6.16 -4.62 1.67
N CYS A 10 6.17 -3.59 2.50
CA CYS A 10 5.01 -2.74 2.67
C CYS A 10 5.29 -1.32 2.17
N PHE A 11 4.26 -0.50 2.14
CA PHE A 11 4.33 0.87 1.63
C PHE A 11 3.69 1.83 2.61
N THR A 12 4.24 3.04 2.68
CA THR A 12 3.64 4.13 3.43
C THR A 12 3.89 5.43 2.69
N GLY A 13 2.94 6.37 2.74
CA GLY A 13 3.12 7.63 2.07
C GLY A 13 1.96 8.58 2.34
N HIS A 14 2.11 9.78 1.82
CA HIS A 14 1.12 10.85 2.03
C HIS A 14 -0.16 10.61 1.25
N ARG A 15 -1.26 11.11 1.79
CA ARG A 15 -2.56 11.05 1.14
C ARG A 15 -2.68 12.06 0.00
N ALA A 16 -1.95 13.16 0.09
CA ALA A 16 -1.97 14.21 -0.94
C ALA A 16 -0.62 14.23 -1.64
N ILE A 17 -0.65 14.09 -2.97
CA ILE A 17 0.54 14.13 -3.79
C ILE A 17 0.35 15.23 -4.84
N PRO A 18 1.24 16.24 -4.90
CA PRO A 18 1.16 17.24 -5.96
C PRO A 18 1.23 16.57 -7.33
N GLU A 19 0.36 16.96 -8.25
CA GLU A 19 0.30 16.35 -9.56
C GLU A 19 1.63 16.37 -10.30
N LYS A 20 2.37 17.45 -10.15
CA LYS A 20 3.66 17.61 -10.81
C LYS A 20 4.71 16.62 -10.31
N ASP A 21 4.56 16.14 -9.08
CA ASP A 21 5.52 15.22 -8.46
C ASP A 21 5.19 13.76 -8.68
N LEU A 22 3.95 13.46 -9.03
CA LEU A 22 3.46 12.09 -9.11
C LEU A 22 4.25 11.21 -10.08
N PRO A 23 4.53 11.64 -11.33
CA PRO A 23 5.28 10.78 -12.25
C PRO A 23 6.65 10.39 -11.73
N GLY A 24 7.38 11.32 -11.12
CA GLY A 24 8.71 11.04 -10.58
C GLY A 24 8.66 10.11 -9.37
N ILE A 25 7.65 10.29 -8.52
CA ILE A 25 7.45 9.43 -7.35
C ILE A 25 7.15 8.01 -7.79
N LEU A 26 6.26 7.85 -8.76
CA LEU A 26 5.90 6.51 -9.27
C LEU A 26 7.06 5.85 -9.98
N GLU A 27 7.86 6.61 -10.71
CA GLU A 27 9.04 6.06 -11.37
C GLU A 27 10.04 5.51 -10.34
N ARG A 28 10.29 6.24 -9.27
CA ARG A 28 11.18 5.77 -8.20
C ARG A 28 10.62 4.55 -7.47
N THR A 29 9.32 4.56 -7.21
CA THR A 29 8.63 3.42 -6.59
C THR A 29 8.73 2.20 -7.49
N GLU A 30 8.48 2.36 -8.78
CA GLU A 30 8.57 1.28 -9.75
C GLU A 30 9.96 0.65 -9.77
N ARG A 31 11.01 1.46 -9.78
CA ARG A 31 12.38 0.96 -9.77
C ARG A 31 12.68 0.17 -8.49
N ALA A 32 12.24 0.69 -7.35
CA ALA A 32 12.45 0.02 -6.07
C ALA A 32 11.72 -1.31 -6.02
N VAL A 33 10.47 -1.35 -6.50
CA VAL A 33 9.67 -2.58 -6.52
C VAL A 33 10.32 -3.62 -7.43
N ARG A 34 10.74 -3.24 -8.64
CA ARG A 34 11.40 -4.18 -9.56
C ARG A 34 12.64 -4.79 -8.93
N ARG A 35 13.44 -3.96 -8.26
CA ARG A 35 14.65 -4.46 -7.61
C ARG A 35 14.33 -5.45 -6.52
N LEU A 36 13.30 -5.19 -5.71
CA LEU A 36 12.89 -6.10 -4.65
C LEU A 36 12.35 -7.41 -5.22
N ILE A 37 11.56 -7.36 -6.28
CA ILE A 37 11.04 -8.56 -6.92
C ILE A 37 12.20 -9.43 -7.43
N GLU A 38 13.20 -8.80 -8.02
CA GLU A 38 14.38 -9.51 -8.51
C GLU A 38 15.19 -10.14 -7.39
N HIS A 39 15.04 -9.65 -6.16
CA HIS A 39 15.68 -10.23 -4.98
C HIS A 39 14.79 -11.21 -4.22
N GLY A 40 13.66 -11.59 -4.80
CA GLY A 40 12.80 -12.63 -4.22
C GLY A 40 11.62 -12.16 -3.41
N ILE A 41 11.32 -10.85 -3.40
CA ILE A 41 10.14 -10.35 -2.71
C ILE A 41 8.90 -10.71 -3.54
N VAL A 42 7.90 -11.28 -2.88
CA VAL A 42 6.68 -11.78 -3.52
C VAL A 42 5.43 -11.07 -2.98
N PHE A 43 5.42 -10.74 -1.70
CA PHE A 43 4.24 -10.15 -1.06
C PHE A 43 4.41 -8.65 -0.89
N PHE A 44 3.38 -7.91 -1.28
CA PHE A 44 3.37 -6.45 -1.18
C PHE A 44 2.14 -6.00 -0.42
N GLY A 45 2.36 -5.38 0.74
CA GLY A 45 1.29 -4.93 1.63
C GLY A 45 1.01 -3.45 1.47
N VAL A 46 -0.26 -3.10 1.30
CA VAL A 46 -0.71 -1.73 1.07
C VAL A 46 -1.83 -1.41 2.05
N GLY A 47 -1.85 -0.18 2.55
CA GLY A 47 -2.82 0.24 3.57
C GLY A 47 -4.17 0.68 3.06
N GLY A 48 -4.33 0.86 1.76
CA GLY A 48 -5.60 1.21 1.15
C GLY A 48 -6.03 2.66 1.27
N ALA A 49 -5.17 3.54 1.79
CA ALA A 49 -5.49 4.96 1.91
C ALA A 49 -5.50 5.63 0.54
N ILE A 50 -6.12 6.80 0.45
CA ILE A 50 -6.03 7.62 -0.76
C ILE A 50 -4.59 8.12 -0.94
N GLY A 51 -4.27 8.57 -2.14
CA GLY A 51 -2.94 9.10 -2.42
C GLY A 51 -1.94 8.01 -2.75
N TYR A 52 -0.82 7.99 -2.06
CA TYR A 52 0.28 7.09 -2.39
C TYR A 52 -0.14 5.62 -2.40
N ASP A 53 -0.87 5.18 -1.37
CA ASP A 53 -1.31 3.79 -1.29
C ASP A 53 -2.13 3.37 -2.51
N THR A 54 -3.02 4.23 -2.97
CA THR A 54 -3.85 3.96 -4.15
C THR A 54 -2.99 3.85 -5.40
N GLU A 55 -2.05 4.77 -5.59
CA GLU A 55 -1.18 4.76 -6.77
C GLU A 55 -0.27 3.55 -6.79
N VAL A 56 0.26 3.17 -5.63
CA VAL A 56 1.08 1.97 -5.51
C VAL A 56 0.28 0.72 -5.83
N ALA A 57 -0.95 0.61 -5.34
CA ALA A 57 -1.80 -0.54 -5.62
C ALA A 57 -2.01 -0.70 -7.12
N LYS A 58 -2.31 0.40 -7.82
CA LYS A 58 -2.50 0.36 -9.27
C LYS A 58 -1.24 -0.10 -9.99
N LEU A 59 -0.08 0.38 -9.56
CA LEU A 59 1.21 -0.01 -10.11
C LEU A 59 1.47 -1.51 -9.91
N LEU A 60 1.21 -2.03 -8.73
CA LEU A 60 1.42 -3.44 -8.42
C LEU A 60 0.48 -4.34 -9.23
N PHE A 61 -0.78 -3.94 -9.39
CA PHE A 61 -1.72 -4.71 -10.20
C PHE A 61 -1.28 -4.76 -11.66
N ARG A 62 -0.75 -3.65 -12.18
CA ARG A 62 -0.21 -3.60 -13.54
C ARG A 62 0.99 -4.56 -13.67
N PHE A 63 1.91 -4.54 -12.70
CA PHE A 63 3.07 -5.43 -12.71
C PHE A 63 2.65 -6.90 -12.70
N ARG A 64 1.63 -7.22 -11.92
CA ARG A 64 1.17 -8.61 -11.81
C ARG A 64 0.64 -9.16 -13.12
N VAL A 65 -0.01 -8.32 -13.92
CA VAL A 65 -0.57 -8.77 -15.20
C VAL A 65 0.41 -8.64 -16.36
N THR A 66 1.54 -7.99 -16.16
CA THR A 66 2.52 -7.79 -17.24
C THR A 66 3.80 -8.59 -16.97
N ASP A 67 4.68 -8.07 -16.13
CA ASP A 67 6.04 -8.60 -15.99
C ASP A 67 6.22 -9.59 -14.84
N TYR A 68 5.37 -9.52 -13.82
CA TYR A 68 5.62 -10.26 -12.57
C TYR A 68 4.35 -10.96 -12.07
N PRO A 69 3.88 -11.99 -12.77
CA PRO A 69 2.63 -12.68 -12.38
C PRO A 69 2.71 -13.38 -11.03
N GLN A 70 3.90 -13.57 -10.48
CA GLN A 70 4.08 -14.28 -9.21
C GLN A 70 3.81 -13.43 -7.98
N ILE A 71 3.71 -12.09 -8.11
CA ILE A 71 3.55 -11.26 -6.92
C ILE A 71 2.13 -11.33 -6.37
N LYS A 72 2.02 -11.09 -5.07
CA LYS A 72 0.75 -11.06 -4.35
C LYS A 72 0.59 -9.69 -3.70
N VAL A 73 -0.58 -9.09 -3.84
CA VAL A 73 -0.88 -7.78 -3.29
C VAL A 73 -1.90 -7.93 -2.18
N ILE A 74 -1.51 -7.51 -0.98
CA ILE A 74 -2.29 -7.69 0.23
C ILE A 74 -2.76 -6.32 0.72
N LEU A 75 -4.08 -6.19 0.92
CA LEU A 75 -4.65 -4.99 1.52
C LEU A 75 -4.76 -5.20 3.02
N VAL A 76 -4.26 -4.24 3.80
CA VAL A 76 -4.44 -4.22 5.25
C VAL A 76 -5.14 -2.92 5.59
N TYR A 77 -6.39 -3.00 6.02
CA TYR A 77 -7.20 -1.80 6.27
C TYR A 77 -7.58 -1.69 7.74
N PRO A 78 -7.83 -0.46 8.22
CA PRO A 78 -7.94 -0.22 9.67
C PRO A 78 -9.24 -0.76 10.29
N PHE A 79 -10.39 -0.57 9.63
CA PHE A 79 -11.69 -1.03 10.13
C PHE A 79 -12.70 -0.97 9.00
N GLU A 80 -13.80 -1.72 9.14
CA GLU A 80 -14.85 -1.71 8.13
C GLU A 80 -15.47 -0.33 8.03
N GLY A 81 -15.69 0.13 6.80
CA GLY A 81 -16.28 1.43 6.55
C GLY A 81 -15.31 2.60 6.65
N PHE A 82 -14.01 2.34 6.67
CA PHE A 82 -13.01 3.42 6.79
C PHE A 82 -13.04 4.40 5.62
N THR A 83 -13.68 4.05 4.50
CA THR A 83 -13.81 4.93 3.33
C THR A 83 -15.07 5.80 3.37
N SER A 84 -15.87 5.70 4.43
CA SER A 84 -17.21 6.31 4.45
C SER A 84 -17.21 7.83 4.27
N ARG A 85 -16.13 8.51 4.66
CA ARG A 85 -16.04 9.98 4.54
C ARG A 85 -15.30 10.44 3.29
N TRP A 86 -14.87 9.48 2.46
CA TRP A 86 -14.20 9.81 1.21
C TRP A 86 -15.22 10.36 0.20
N SER A 87 -14.73 11.05 -0.84
CA SER A 87 -15.60 11.51 -1.93
C SER A 87 -16.18 10.30 -2.67
N GLY A 88 -17.26 10.53 -3.42
CA GLY A 88 -17.85 9.49 -4.24
C GLY A 88 -16.87 8.91 -5.23
N GLU A 89 -16.01 9.76 -5.81
CA GLU A 89 -15.00 9.37 -6.77
C GLU A 89 -13.93 8.48 -6.13
N GLN A 90 -13.48 8.87 -4.94
CA GLN A 90 -12.48 8.09 -4.20
C GLN A 90 -13.03 6.72 -3.77
N ARG A 91 -14.28 6.69 -3.31
CA ARG A 91 -14.91 5.43 -2.94
C ARG A 91 -15.13 4.51 -4.14
N ALA A 92 -15.48 5.09 -5.28
CA ALA A 92 -15.65 4.32 -6.52
C ALA A 92 -14.33 3.71 -6.96
N GLU A 93 -13.24 4.45 -6.87
CA GLU A 93 -11.93 3.93 -7.20
C GLU A 93 -11.52 2.81 -6.26
N TYR A 94 -11.71 2.98 -4.97
CA TYR A 94 -11.42 1.93 -4.00
C TYR A 94 -12.21 0.66 -4.31
N ALA A 95 -13.50 0.82 -4.64
CA ALA A 95 -14.35 -0.33 -4.96
C ALA A 95 -13.87 -1.07 -6.21
N ARG A 96 -13.34 -0.34 -7.20
CA ARG A 96 -12.80 -0.97 -8.41
C ARG A 96 -11.53 -1.75 -8.12
N LEU A 97 -10.71 -1.26 -7.20
CA LEU A 97 -9.43 -1.90 -6.87
C LEU A 97 -9.60 -3.08 -5.93
N LEU A 98 -10.61 -3.04 -5.07
CA LEU A 98 -10.77 -4.02 -4.01
C LEU A 98 -10.74 -5.48 -4.48
N PRO A 99 -11.46 -5.88 -5.55
CA PRO A 99 -11.42 -7.27 -6.01
C PRO A 99 -10.06 -7.71 -6.57
N GLN A 100 -9.18 -6.78 -6.86
CA GLN A 100 -7.88 -7.11 -7.44
C GLN A 100 -6.84 -7.51 -6.41
N TYR A 101 -7.06 -7.20 -5.13
CA TYR A 101 -6.16 -7.66 -4.08
C TYR A 101 -6.26 -9.16 -3.91
N ASP A 102 -5.13 -9.80 -3.65
CA ASP A 102 -5.11 -11.24 -3.40
C ASP A 102 -5.66 -11.59 -2.02
N LYS A 103 -5.57 -10.65 -1.08
CA LYS A 103 -6.09 -10.83 0.27
C LYS A 103 -6.36 -9.47 0.88
N ALA A 104 -7.35 -9.40 1.76
CA ALA A 104 -7.68 -8.19 2.51
C ALA A 104 -7.79 -8.54 3.98
N VAL A 105 -7.13 -7.78 4.84
CA VAL A 105 -7.08 -8.00 6.29
C VAL A 105 -7.57 -6.76 7.01
N CYS A 106 -8.58 -6.94 7.86
CA CYS A 106 -9.10 -5.88 8.72
C CYS A 106 -8.46 -6.01 10.10
N VAL A 107 -7.85 -4.95 10.63
CA VAL A 107 -7.08 -5.08 11.86
C VAL A 107 -7.81 -4.61 13.12
N ALA A 108 -8.92 -3.87 13.00
CA ALA A 108 -9.66 -3.39 14.16
C ALA A 108 -11.15 -3.47 13.92
N GLN A 109 -11.92 -3.51 15.02
CA GLN A 109 -13.38 -3.64 14.95
C GLN A 109 -14.09 -2.30 14.87
N SER A 110 -13.46 -1.23 15.32
CA SER A 110 -14.11 0.07 15.39
C SER A 110 -13.21 1.20 14.92
N ALA A 111 -13.84 2.29 14.51
CA ALA A 111 -13.15 3.48 14.05
C ALA A 111 -12.48 4.18 15.23
N SER A 112 -11.18 4.41 15.11
CA SER A 112 -10.42 5.21 16.07
C SER A 112 -9.08 5.57 15.46
N ARG A 113 -8.41 6.55 16.07
CA ARG A 113 -7.06 6.89 15.66
C ARG A 113 -6.12 5.69 15.81
N GLU A 114 -6.34 4.90 16.86
CA GLU A 114 -5.51 3.72 17.12
C GLU A 114 -5.67 2.64 16.05
N SER A 115 -6.83 2.58 15.39
CA SER A 115 -7.05 1.62 14.30
C SER A 115 -6.07 1.86 13.15
N TYR A 116 -5.84 3.12 12.80
CA TYR A 116 -4.89 3.45 11.74
C TYR A 116 -3.46 3.11 12.14
N LEU A 117 -3.09 3.37 13.38
CA LEU A 117 -1.77 3.01 13.90
C LEU A 117 -1.59 1.50 13.95
N LYS A 118 -2.63 0.79 14.32
CA LYS A 118 -2.61 -0.67 14.34
C LYS A 118 -2.41 -1.24 12.94
N ARG A 119 -3.09 -0.65 11.92
CA ARG A 119 -2.90 -1.04 10.53
C ARG A 119 -1.47 -0.83 10.10
N ASP A 120 -0.90 0.34 10.40
CA ASP A 120 0.47 0.66 10.02
C ASP A 120 1.47 -0.29 10.70
N ARG A 121 1.24 -0.58 11.96
CA ARG A 121 2.08 -1.50 12.71
C ARG A 121 2.02 -2.92 12.15
N HIS A 122 0.82 -3.35 11.78
CA HIS A 122 0.63 -4.67 11.16
C HIS A 122 1.45 -4.80 9.87
N LEU A 123 1.41 -3.75 9.03
CA LEU A 123 2.19 -3.74 7.80
C LEU A 123 3.69 -3.80 8.07
N VAL A 124 4.18 -2.97 8.97
CA VAL A 124 5.61 -2.90 9.28
C VAL A 124 6.10 -4.19 9.92
N ASP A 125 5.36 -4.71 10.90
CA ASP A 125 5.75 -5.93 11.61
C ASP A 125 5.77 -7.15 10.69
N GLY A 126 4.91 -7.16 9.68
CA GLY A 126 4.84 -8.27 8.74
C GLY A 126 5.79 -8.16 7.55
N SER A 127 6.64 -7.14 7.50
CA SER A 127 7.46 -6.86 6.34
C SER A 127 8.92 -6.69 6.70
N ALA A 128 9.82 -7.20 5.85
CA ALA A 128 11.26 -6.96 6.00
C ALA A 128 11.70 -5.66 5.33
N TYR A 129 10.89 -5.15 4.40
CA TYR A 129 11.20 -3.94 3.65
C TYR A 129 10.01 -2.99 3.66
N CYS A 130 10.30 -1.70 3.61
CA CYS A 130 9.25 -0.68 3.51
C CYS A 130 9.68 0.38 2.51
N ILE A 131 8.83 0.69 1.55
CA ILE A 131 9.03 1.79 0.62
C ILE A 131 8.16 2.94 1.09
N ALA A 132 8.77 4.09 1.36
CA ALA A 132 8.08 5.24 1.91
C ALA A 132 8.19 6.44 0.99
N TYR A 133 7.05 7.09 0.74
CA TYR A 133 7.02 8.42 0.16
C TYR A 133 6.72 9.40 1.29
N CYS A 134 7.71 10.21 1.62
CA CYS A 134 7.64 11.10 2.75
C CYS A 134 8.35 12.40 2.44
N THR A 135 7.65 13.52 2.62
CA THR A 135 8.29 14.83 2.55
C THR A 135 8.63 15.23 3.99
N ARG A 136 9.85 15.70 4.18
CA ARG A 136 10.40 15.92 5.51
C ARG A 136 9.62 16.92 6.37
N ASP A 137 8.82 17.75 5.76
CA ASP A 137 8.06 18.78 6.48
C ASP A 137 6.72 18.30 6.97
N SER A 138 6.30 17.12 6.59
CA SER A 138 4.96 16.64 6.90
C SER A 138 4.94 15.95 8.23
N GLY A 139 4.06 16.37 9.10
CA GLY A 139 4.03 15.90 10.45
C GLY A 139 3.83 14.40 10.61
N GLY A 140 2.84 13.83 9.96
CA GLY A 140 2.41 12.47 10.23
C GLY A 140 3.34 11.36 9.78
N THR A 141 4.12 11.59 8.73
CA THR A 141 4.96 10.56 8.13
C THR A 141 6.43 10.94 8.07
N ALA A 142 6.75 12.13 8.48
CA ALA A 142 8.12 12.61 8.47
C ALA A 142 8.97 11.85 9.49
#